data_f33f186e5d03ad735a28a5356172b45c
#
_entry.id   f33f186e5d03ad735a28a5356172b45c
#
_cell.length_a   1.000
_cell.length_b   1.000
_cell.length_c   1.000
_cell.angle_alpha   90.00
_cell.angle_beta   90.00
_cell.angle_gamma   90.00
#
_symmetry.space_group_name_H-M   'P 1'
#
loop_
_entity.id
_entity.type
_entity.pdbx_description
1 polymer ?
#
loop_
_entity_poly.entity_id
_entity_poly.type
_entity_poly.pdbx_seq_one_letter_code
_entity_poly.pdbx_strand_id
1 'polypeptide(L)'
;MKKTISVCLGLSILALSSSASAVGESTGGFPNWRERTIHEFMNRSRVDPASDLAACPATACLEKSCYMPTNPLYYDLNLGRAARFHSDEMKQQNYFAHDSACTVVSNISSIYPGTCKGAASCACQGGTKACSSTCTAWSGRAPLFNTSFSGEIIATPTDPKQAFYLWLYETASTNNCGYASDGSNGHRYNILMAGPSVGVGVTDAGYSVGDFGGAAAGNYKIPSGSHYPQTGASIDMWANWKDSAAPSQAIVNVEGKCSTMQRKFGTATNGAYTTTLTGLPTTCQRYRFEFKDSTGTTVTFPQTGSY
;
A
#
# COMPACT_ATOMS: atom_id res chain seq x y z
N MET A 1 31.34 17.18 20.74
CA MET A 1 30.06 16.54 20.37
C MET A 1 30.18 15.06 20.61
N LYS A 2 29.53 14.54 21.65
CA LYS A 2 29.53 13.09 21.97
C LYS A 2 28.50 12.42 21.06
N LYS A 3 28.97 11.57 20.13
CA LYS A 3 28.07 10.69 19.34
C LYS A 3 27.55 9.58 20.25
N THR A 4 26.29 9.64 20.60
CA THR A 4 25.63 8.56 21.35
C THR A 4 25.37 7.42 20.37
N ILE A 5 26.08 6.31 20.52
CA ILE A 5 25.82 5.07 19.77
C ILE A 5 24.69 4.37 20.50
N SER A 6 23.49 4.34 19.92
CA SER A 6 22.36 3.56 20.42
C SER A 6 22.54 2.10 20.01
N VAL A 7 22.83 1.24 20.95
CA VAL A 7 22.92 -0.21 20.73
C VAL A 7 21.53 -0.80 20.98
N CYS A 8 20.93 -1.40 19.95
CA CYS A 8 19.72 -2.19 20.10
C CYS A 8 20.10 -3.52 20.77
N LEU A 9 19.78 -3.69 22.06
CA LEU A 9 19.86 -4.99 22.71
C LEU A 9 18.68 -5.85 22.23
N GLY A 10 18.90 -6.62 21.18
CA GLY A 10 17.93 -7.60 20.69
C GLY A 10 18.19 -8.96 21.30
N LEU A 11 17.20 -9.52 21.96
CA LEU A 11 17.20 -10.92 22.39
C LEU A 11 17.21 -11.80 21.13
N SER A 12 18.34 -12.46 20.85
CA SER A 12 18.45 -13.39 19.72
C SER A 12 17.72 -14.68 20.04
N ILE A 13 16.49 -14.83 19.61
CA ILE A 13 15.82 -16.13 19.52
C ILE A 13 16.34 -16.78 18.24
N LEU A 14 17.04 -17.89 18.37
CA LEU A 14 17.44 -18.75 17.26
C LEU A 14 16.15 -19.29 16.60
N ALA A 15 15.70 -18.62 15.54
CA ALA A 15 14.68 -19.15 14.64
C ALA A 15 15.37 -19.98 13.56
N LEU A 16 14.97 -21.22 13.44
CA LEU A 16 15.34 -22.14 12.36
C LEU A 16 15.10 -21.42 11.00
N SER A 17 16.15 -21.32 10.23
CA SER A 17 16.15 -20.69 8.91
C SER A 17 15.29 -21.51 7.93
N SER A 18 14.01 -21.13 7.77
CA SER A 18 13.32 -21.42 6.54
C SER A 18 13.95 -20.59 5.43
N SER A 19 14.27 -21.19 4.31
CA SER A 19 14.80 -20.54 3.11
C SER A 19 13.99 -19.28 2.81
N ALA A 20 14.64 -18.12 2.91
CA ALA A 20 14.03 -16.85 2.58
C ALA A 20 13.68 -16.87 1.09
N SER A 21 12.39 -16.95 0.78
CA SER A 21 11.88 -16.59 -0.54
C SER A 21 12.30 -15.17 -0.90
N ALA A 22 12.50 -14.91 -2.18
CA ALA A 22 12.95 -13.63 -2.70
C ALA A 22 12.26 -12.45 -2.01
N VAL A 23 13.07 -11.55 -1.46
CA VAL A 23 12.62 -10.38 -0.72
C VAL A 23 11.82 -9.48 -1.66
N GLY A 24 10.53 -9.34 -1.38
CA GLY A 24 9.65 -8.48 -2.17
C GLY A 24 8.50 -9.17 -2.87
N GLU A 25 8.50 -10.50 -2.97
CA GLU A 25 7.40 -11.25 -3.56
C GLU A 25 6.21 -11.39 -2.61
N SER A 26 5.00 -11.39 -3.18
CA SER A 26 3.79 -11.65 -2.41
C SER A 26 3.74 -13.10 -1.94
N THR A 27 3.73 -13.33 -0.63
CA THR A 27 3.67 -14.67 -0.05
C THR A 27 2.52 -14.75 0.94
N GLY A 28 1.65 -15.76 0.77
CA GLY A 28 0.54 -16.00 1.70
C GLY A 28 -0.47 -14.83 1.79
N GLY A 29 -0.59 -14.02 0.74
CA GLY A 29 -1.45 -12.84 0.71
C GLY A 29 -0.78 -11.55 1.21
N PHE A 30 0.41 -11.61 1.80
CA PHE A 30 1.15 -10.42 2.20
C PHE A 30 1.58 -9.59 0.98
N PRO A 31 1.57 -8.24 1.09
CA PRO A 31 1.92 -7.38 -0.01
C PRO A 31 3.42 -7.49 -0.38
N ASN A 32 3.70 -7.43 -1.69
CA ASN A 32 5.06 -7.29 -2.20
C ASN A 32 5.61 -5.87 -1.94
N TRP A 33 6.87 -5.60 -2.31
CA TRP A 33 7.50 -4.30 -2.07
C TRP A 33 6.72 -3.14 -2.72
N ARG A 34 6.25 -3.28 -3.98
CA ARG A 34 5.52 -2.21 -4.69
C ARG A 34 4.19 -1.90 -4.01
N GLU A 35 3.46 -2.94 -3.61
CA GLU A 35 2.19 -2.84 -2.91
C GLU A 35 2.34 -2.17 -1.55
N ARG A 36 3.37 -2.55 -0.77
CA ARG A 36 3.69 -1.90 0.51
C ARG A 36 4.06 -0.44 0.33
N THR A 37 4.82 -0.12 -0.72
CA THR A 37 5.26 1.25 -0.98
C THR A 37 4.10 2.14 -1.37
N ILE A 38 3.18 1.67 -2.21
CA ILE A 38 1.94 2.40 -2.54
C ILE A 38 1.10 2.62 -1.27
N HIS A 39 0.89 1.58 -0.47
CA HIS A 39 0.14 1.69 0.79
C HIS A 39 0.77 2.71 1.75
N GLU A 40 2.10 2.70 1.87
CA GLU A 40 2.82 3.68 2.68
C GLU A 40 2.65 5.11 2.15
N PHE A 41 2.74 5.32 0.84
CA PHE A 41 2.53 6.62 0.23
C PHE A 41 1.10 7.13 0.43
N MET A 42 0.08 6.26 0.32
CA MET A 42 -1.30 6.61 0.66
C MET A 42 -1.42 7.10 2.09
N ASN A 43 -0.86 6.37 3.06
CA ASN A 43 -0.94 6.73 4.47
C ASN A 43 -0.15 8.00 4.78
N ARG A 44 1.01 8.20 4.19
CA ARG A 44 1.78 9.44 4.31
C ARG A 44 0.97 10.65 3.86
N SER A 45 0.28 10.54 2.72
CA SER A 45 -0.58 11.62 2.22
C SER A 45 -1.81 11.85 3.08
N ARG A 46 -2.38 10.80 3.68
CA ARG A 46 -3.56 10.92 4.56
C ARG A 46 -3.25 11.64 5.87
N VAL A 47 -2.05 11.49 6.41
CA VAL A 47 -1.69 12.18 7.66
C VAL A 47 -1.32 13.66 7.44
N ASP A 48 -0.97 14.03 6.21
CA ASP A 48 -0.67 15.43 5.84
C ASP A 48 -0.93 15.67 4.32
N PRO A 49 -2.22 15.75 3.92
CA PRO A 49 -2.56 15.94 2.51
C PRO A 49 -1.96 17.23 1.93
N ALA A 50 -1.94 18.31 2.73
CA ALA A 50 -1.44 19.60 2.27
C ALA A 50 0.02 19.55 1.85
N SER A 51 0.87 18.87 2.62
CA SER A 51 2.29 18.73 2.30
C SER A 51 2.53 17.89 1.05
N ASP A 52 1.82 16.77 0.88
CA ASP A 52 2.01 15.89 -0.28
C ASP A 52 1.37 16.48 -1.57
N LEU A 53 0.26 17.25 -1.43
CA LEU A 53 -0.39 17.96 -2.54
C LEU A 53 0.27 19.31 -2.87
N ALA A 54 1.26 19.76 -2.09
CA ALA A 54 1.91 21.06 -2.32
C ALA A 54 2.51 21.17 -3.74
N ALA A 55 3.10 20.07 -4.24
CA ALA A 55 3.70 20.00 -5.57
C ALA A 55 2.69 19.77 -6.70
N CYS A 56 1.41 19.46 -6.39
CA CYS A 56 0.39 19.33 -7.42
C CYS A 56 0.04 20.69 -8.01
N PRO A 57 0.05 20.84 -9.36
CA PRO A 57 -0.36 22.08 -10.00
C PRO A 57 -1.77 22.50 -9.58
N ALA A 58 -1.98 23.79 -9.31
CA ALA A 58 -3.30 24.30 -8.92
C ALA A 58 -4.36 24.11 -10.03
N THR A 59 -3.92 23.98 -11.27
CA THR A 59 -4.79 23.69 -12.43
C THR A 59 -5.21 22.22 -12.52
N ALA A 60 -4.53 21.31 -11.83
CA ALA A 60 -4.87 19.89 -11.80
C ALA A 60 -5.61 19.52 -10.50
N CYS A 61 -5.09 19.95 -9.34
CA CYS A 61 -5.67 19.66 -8.05
C CYS A 61 -6.51 20.84 -7.55
N LEU A 62 -7.60 21.14 -8.23
CA LEU A 62 -8.47 22.31 -7.94
C LEU A 62 -9.00 22.29 -6.49
N GLU A 63 -9.33 21.09 -6.01
CA GLU A 63 -9.94 20.85 -4.69
C GLU A 63 -8.91 20.48 -3.60
N LYS A 64 -7.61 20.67 -3.83
CA LYS A 64 -6.56 20.22 -2.88
C LYS A 64 -6.67 20.78 -1.48
N SER A 65 -7.26 21.97 -1.32
CA SER A 65 -7.50 22.59 0.00
C SER A 65 -8.63 21.94 0.79
N CYS A 66 -9.42 21.06 0.18
CA CYS A 66 -10.52 20.37 0.83
C CYS A 66 -10.03 19.21 1.74
N TYR A 67 -8.87 18.66 1.46
CA TYR A 67 -8.41 17.46 2.12
C TYR A 67 -7.72 17.79 3.46
N MET A 68 -8.32 17.29 4.53
CA MET A 68 -7.81 17.41 5.89
C MET A 68 -7.09 16.11 6.30
N PRO A 69 -6.16 16.18 7.27
CA PRO A 69 -5.55 14.97 7.84
C PRO A 69 -6.59 13.97 8.31
N THR A 70 -6.43 12.71 7.91
CA THR A 70 -7.33 11.60 8.23
C THR A 70 -6.59 10.43 8.87
N ASN A 71 -7.33 9.42 9.34
CA ASN A 71 -6.74 8.19 9.84
C ASN A 71 -6.08 7.40 8.69
N PRO A 72 -4.99 6.68 8.98
CA PRO A 72 -4.37 5.80 8.00
C PRO A 72 -5.31 4.67 7.59
N LEU A 73 -5.08 4.14 6.39
CA LEU A 73 -5.67 2.90 5.90
C LEU A 73 -4.91 1.71 6.48
N TYR A 74 -5.63 0.66 6.85
CA TYR A 74 -5.05 -0.62 7.21
C TYR A 74 -5.06 -1.55 6.00
N TYR A 75 -4.01 -2.34 5.85
CA TYR A 75 -3.96 -3.30 4.75
C TYR A 75 -4.93 -4.46 5.00
N ASP A 76 -5.84 -4.70 4.06
CA ASP A 76 -6.74 -5.86 4.07
C ASP A 76 -6.22 -6.89 3.06
N LEU A 77 -5.94 -8.10 3.55
CA LEU A 77 -5.38 -9.17 2.73
C LEU A 77 -6.34 -9.64 1.63
N ASN A 78 -7.63 -9.63 1.88
CA ASN A 78 -8.64 -10.05 0.91
C ASN A 78 -8.82 -9.00 -0.19
N LEU A 79 -8.85 -7.70 0.18
CA LEU A 79 -8.78 -6.61 -0.80
C LEU A 79 -7.48 -6.69 -1.61
N GLY A 80 -6.34 -6.93 -0.96
CA GLY A 80 -5.06 -7.10 -1.65
C GLY A 80 -5.05 -8.27 -2.63
N ARG A 81 -5.73 -9.38 -2.30
CA ARG A 81 -5.90 -10.52 -3.21
C ARG A 81 -6.82 -10.19 -4.40
N ALA A 82 -7.92 -9.47 -4.15
CA ALA A 82 -8.83 -9.00 -5.20
C ALA A 82 -8.12 -8.04 -6.15
N ALA A 83 -7.39 -7.05 -5.62
CA ALA A 83 -6.61 -6.09 -6.39
C ALA A 83 -5.52 -6.78 -7.24
N ARG A 84 -4.77 -7.73 -6.65
CA ARG A 84 -3.76 -8.52 -7.39
C ARG A 84 -4.39 -9.36 -8.50
N PHE A 85 -5.51 -10.02 -8.21
CA PHE A 85 -6.23 -10.79 -9.23
C PHE A 85 -6.59 -9.89 -10.40
N HIS A 86 -7.16 -8.72 -10.15
CA HIS A 86 -7.54 -7.79 -11.23
C HIS A 86 -6.34 -7.26 -12.01
N SER A 87 -5.26 -6.95 -11.32
CA SER A 87 -3.99 -6.57 -11.95
C SER A 87 -3.46 -7.68 -12.88
N ASP A 88 -3.46 -8.93 -12.42
CA ASP A 88 -3.07 -10.10 -13.21
C ASP A 88 -4.04 -10.36 -14.38
N GLU A 89 -5.34 -10.23 -14.14
CA GLU A 89 -6.38 -10.43 -15.14
C GLU A 89 -6.24 -9.42 -16.28
N MET A 90 -6.12 -8.13 -15.98
CA MET A 90 -5.89 -7.09 -16.98
C MET A 90 -4.65 -7.38 -17.81
N LYS A 91 -3.57 -7.84 -17.18
CA LYS A 91 -2.34 -8.23 -17.86
C LYS A 91 -2.55 -9.44 -18.77
N GLN A 92 -3.06 -10.54 -18.20
CA GLN A 92 -3.18 -11.82 -18.91
C GLN A 92 -4.13 -11.73 -20.11
N GLN A 93 -5.15 -10.89 -19.99
CA GLN A 93 -6.18 -10.71 -21.02
C GLN A 93 -5.96 -9.45 -21.86
N ASN A 94 -4.91 -8.66 -21.57
CA ASN A 94 -4.50 -7.47 -22.30
C ASN A 94 -5.63 -6.44 -22.48
N TYR A 95 -6.18 -5.97 -21.34
CA TYR A 95 -7.16 -4.88 -21.28
C TYR A 95 -6.84 -3.95 -20.10
N PHE A 96 -7.51 -2.79 -20.05
CA PHE A 96 -7.40 -1.85 -18.95
C PHE A 96 -8.79 -1.24 -18.68
N ALA A 97 -9.44 -1.67 -17.63
CA ALA A 97 -10.77 -1.20 -17.21
C ALA A 97 -11.04 -1.61 -15.77
N HIS A 98 -11.96 -0.93 -15.10
CA HIS A 98 -12.42 -1.29 -13.74
C HIS A 98 -13.15 -2.63 -13.71
N ASP A 99 -14.06 -2.86 -14.64
CA ASP A 99 -14.78 -4.13 -14.72
C ASP A 99 -13.90 -5.22 -15.31
N SER A 100 -14.06 -6.45 -14.80
CA SER A 100 -13.46 -7.63 -15.40
C SER A 100 -14.00 -7.84 -16.81
N ALA A 101 -13.11 -8.14 -17.77
CA ALA A 101 -13.48 -8.32 -19.18
C ALA A 101 -14.31 -9.60 -19.45
N CYS A 102 -14.59 -10.40 -18.42
CA CYS A 102 -15.40 -11.58 -18.49
C CYS A 102 -15.93 -11.97 -17.10
N THR A 103 -16.87 -12.92 -17.02
CA THR A 103 -17.42 -13.37 -15.76
C THR A 103 -16.37 -14.13 -14.95
N VAL A 104 -16.06 -13.63 -13.76
CA VAL A 104 -15.13 -14.27 -12.84
C VAL A 104 -15.79 -15.44 -12.15
N VAL A 105 -15.12 -16.59 -12.07
CA VAL A 105 -15.64 -17.80 -11.44
C VAL A 105 -15.87 -17.59 -9.94
N SER A 106 -16.94 -18.18 -9.41
CA SER A 106 -17.37 -17.97 -8.01
C SER A 106 -16.38 -18.49 -6.97
N ASN A 107 -15.54 -19.47 -7.33
CA ASN A 107 -14.52 -20.04 -6.44
C ASN A 107 -13.13 -19.42 -6.60
N ILE A 108 -13.03 -18.24 -7.21
CA ILE A 108 -11.74 -17.60 -7.52
C ILE A 108 -10.85 -17.44 -6.30
N SER A 109 -11.40 -17.13 -5.13
CA SER A 109 -10.63 -16.99 -3.89
C SER A 109 -9.92 -18.27 -3.46
N SER A 110 -10.39 -19.44 -3.89
CA SER A 110 -9.79 -20.73 -3.57
C SER A 110 -8.70 -21.13 -4.56
N ILE A 111 -8.78 -20.66 -5.81
CA ILE A 111 -7.90 -21.09 -6.89
C ILE A 111 -6.85 -20.06 -7.28
N TYR A 112 -7.02 -18.78 -6.88
CA TYR A 112 -6.04 -17.73 -7.10
C TYR A 112 -5.07 -17.62 -5.90
N PRO A 113 -3.75 -17.49 -6.11
CA PRO A 113 -3.03 -17.50 -7.38
C PRO A 113 -2.55 -18.90 -7.83
N GLY A 114 -2.93 -19.96 -7.15
CA GLY A 114 -2.42 -21.33 -7.36
C GLY A 114 -2.64 -21.85 -8.78
N THR A 115 -3.86 -22.29 -9.06
CA THR A 115 -4.26 -22.83 -10.38
C THR A 115 -4.78 -21.75 -11.32
N CYS A 116 -5.12 -20.57 -10.81
CA CYS A 116 -5.56 -19.42 -11.59
C CYS A 116 -4.65 -18.20 -11.35
N LYS A 117 -4.21 -17.55 -12.43
CA LYS A 117 -3.39 -16.33 -12.43
C LYS A 117 -3.98 -15.25 -13.34
N GLY A 118 -5.29 -15.13 -13.40
CA GLY A 118 -5.94 -14.10 -14.21
C GLY A 118 -6.17 -14.45 -15.68
N ALA A 119 -5.71 -15.60 -16.17
CA ALA A 119 -5.98 -16.04 -17.53
C ALA A 119 -7.46 -16.39 -17.75
N ALA A 120 -7.99 -16.14 -18.95
CA ALA A 120 -9.40 -16.36 -19.29
C ALA A 120 -9.88 -17.79 -18.98
N SER A 121 -9.04 -18.79 -19.17
CA SER A 121 -9.36 -20.21 -18.93
C SER A 121 -9.60 -20.56 -17.47
N CYS A 122 -9.08 -19.76 -16.53
CA CYS A 122 -9.24 -20.04 -15.09
C CYS A 122 -9.88 -18.88 -14.32
N ALA A 123 -9.79 -17.65 -14.82
CA ALA A 123 -10.32 -16.47 -14.15
C ALA A 123 -11.72 -16.10 -14.61
N CYS A 124 -12.08 -16.47 -15.85
CA CYS A 124 -13.33 -16.10 -16.49
C CYS A 124 -14.00 -17.28 -17.16
N GLN A 125 -15.27 -17.43 -16.89
CA GLN A 125 -16.09 -18.39 -17.63
C GLN A 125 -16.47 -17.78 -18.99
N GLY A 126 -16.05 -18.41 -20.08
CA GLY A 126 -16.37 -17.97 -21.43
C GLY A 126 -15.32 -17.15 -22.16
N GLY A 127 -14.27 -16.70 -21.48
CA GLY A 127 -12.99 -16.27 -22.08
C GLY A 127 -13.00 -15.12 -23.09
N THR A 128 -14.02 -14.30 -23.19
CA THR A 128 -14.06 -13.17 -24.11
C THR A 128 -13.70 -11.86 -23.44
N LYS A 129 -12.86 -11.04 -24.09
CA LYS A 129 -12.45 -9.71 -23.59
C LYS A 129 -13.54 -8.67 -23.64
N ALA A 130 -14.56 -8.87 -24.43
CA ALA A 130 -15.71 -7.98 -24.54
C ALA A 130 -16.88 -8.67 -23.87
N CYS A 131 -17.18 -8.25 -22.65
CA CYS A 131 -18.38 -8.70 -21.97
C CYS A 131 -19.57 -7.91 -22.47
N SER A 132 -20.65 -8.62 -22.72
CA SER A 132 -21.95 -7.98 -22.86
C SER A 132 -22.52 -7.67 -21.45
N SER A 133 -23.56 -8.34 -21.05
CA SER A 133 -24.21 -8.15 -19.74
C SER A 133 -23.70 -9.07 -18.62
N THR A 134 -22.72 -9.92 -18.87
CA THR A 134 -22.28 -11.01 -17.96
C THR A 134 -20.90 -10.80 -17.35
N CYS A 135 -20.25 -9.67 -17.61
CA CYS A 135 -18.98 -9.30 -16.97
C CYS A 135 -19.15 -9.16 -15.46
N THR A 136 -18.09 -9.46 -14.73
CA THR A 136 -18.04 -9.12 -13.32
C THR A 136 -17.70 -7.65 -13.17
N ALA A 137 -18.64 -6.85 -12.68
CA ALA A 137 -18.39 -5.46 -12.33
C ALA A 137 -17.30 -5.36 -11.25
N TRP A 138 -16.58 -4.25 -11.21
CA TRP A 138 -15.54 -4.01 -10.22
C TRP A 138 -16.05 -4.25 -8.79
N SER A 139 -17.24 -3.75 -8.45
CA SER A 139 -17.87 -3.93 -7.13
C SER A 139 -18.29 -5.38 -6.83
N GLY A 140 -18.50 -6.19 -7.86
CA GLY A 140 -18.84 -7.62 -7.72
C GLY A 140 -17.63 -8.50 -7.47
N ARG A 141 -16.42 -8.02 -7.69
CA ARG A 141 -15.16 -8.77 -7.52
C ARG A 141 -14.81 -9.00 -6.05
N ALA A 142 -14.96 -7.99 -5.19
CA ALA A 142 -14.62 -8.08 -3.78
C ALA A 142 -15.36 -9.20 -3.03
N PRO A 143 -16.69 -9.39 -3.19
CA PRO A 143 -17.40 -10.49 -2.54
C PRO A 143 -16.83 -11.86 -2.87
N LEU A 144 -16.29 -12.04 -4.07
CA LEU A 144 -15.63 -13.30 -4.47
C LEU A 144 -14.33 -13.58 -3.68
N PHE A 145 -13.76 -12.57 -3.03
CA PHE A 145 -12.61 -12.68 -2.14
C PHE A 145 -12.99 -12.48 -0.66
N ASN A 146 -14.28 -12.63 -0.31
CA ASN A 146 -14.80 -12.47 1.06
C ASN A 146 -14.52 -11.08 1.67
N THR A 147 -14.70 -10.03 0.89
CA THR A 147 -14.55 -8.64 1.31
C THR A 147 -15.56 -7.73 0.61
N SER A 148 -15.49 -6.43 0.84
CA SER A 148 -16.39 -5.45 0.21
C SER A 148 -15.60 -4.23 -0.27
N PHE A 149 -16.03 -3.65 -1.40
CA PHE A 149 -15.48 -2.43 -1.96
C PHE A 149 -16.27 -1.19 -1.54
N SER A 150 -15.55 -0.08 -1.36
CA SER A 150 -16.11 1.28 -1.38
C SER A 150 -15.56 2.12 -2.53
N GLY A 151 -14.50 1.67 -3.20
CA GLY A 151 -13.87 2.31 -4.34
C GLY A 151 -12.74 1.48 -4.91
N GLU A 152 -12.39 1.73 -6.16
CA GLU A 152 -11.25 1.14 -6.84
C GLU A 152 -10.51 2.22 -7.65
N ILE A 153 -9.18 2.12 -7.70
CA ILE A 153 -8.31 2.93 -8.54
C ILE A 153 -7.37 2.03 -9.33
N ILE A 154 -7.14 2.37 -10.60
CA ILE A 154 -6.26 1.60 -11.49
C ILE A 154 -5.26 2.50 -12.20
N ALA A 155 -4.05 1.99 -12.46
CA ALA A 155 -3.00 2.69 -13.20
C ALA A 155 -2.10 1.73 -13.96
N THR A 156 -1.45 2.25 -15.01
CA THR A 156 -0.53 1.46 -15.84
C THR A 156 0.92 1.38 -15.31
N PRO A 157 1.50 2.39 -14.61
CA PRO A 157 2.89 2.32 -14.19
C PRO A 157 3.20 1.18 -13.19
N THR A 158 4.37 0.54 -13.33
CA THR A 158 4.90 -0.46 -12.38
C THR A 158 5.68 0.15 -11.23
N ASP A 159 6.29 1.32 -11.45
CA ASP A 159 6.96 2.04 -10.36
C ASP A 159 5.92 2.56 -9.38
N PRO A 160 6.02 2.20 -8.09
CA PRO A 160 5.00 2.52 -7.11
C PRO A 160 4.84 4.03 -6.87
N LYS A 161 5.92 4.81 -7.03
CA LYS A 161 5.87 6.27 -6.89
C LYS A 161 5.16 6.91 -8.08
N GLN A 162 5.44 6.43 -9.30
CA GLN A 162 4.76 6.91 -10.49
C GLN A 162 3.26 6.59 -10.46
N ALA A 163 2.88 5.36 -10.12
CA ALA A 163 1.47 4.96 -9.99
C ALA A 163 0.76 5.83 -8.95
N PHE A 164 1.36 5.96 -7.76
CA PHE A 164 0.79 6.74 -6.68
C PHE A 164 0.57 8.22 -7.05
N TYR A 165 1.56 8.89 -7.63
CA TYR A 165 1.42 10.31 -7.99
C TYR A 165 0.55 10.53 -9.23
N LEU A 166 0.42 9.54 -10.13
CA LEU A 166 -0.58 9.57 -11.20
C LEU A 166 -2.00 9.64 -10.62
N TRP A 167 -2.28 8.85 -9.59
CA TRP A 167 -3.55 8.90 -8.87
C TRP A 167 -3.74 10.17 -8.06
N LEU A 168 -2.72 10.54 -7.26
CA LEU A 168 -2.81 11.68 -6.35
C LEU A 168 -2.91 13.02 -7.09
N TYR A 169 -2.24 13.16 -8.22
CA TYR A 169 -2.16 14.41 -8.99
C TYR A 169 -3.06 14.41 -10.23
N GLU A 170 -4.07 13.53 -10.27
CA GLU A 170 -5.05 13.56 -11.35
C GLU A 170 -5.71 14.93 -11.51
N THR A 171 -6.17 15.23 -12.73
CA THR A 171 -6.79 16.52 -13.04
C THR A 171 -8.27 16.49 -12.69
N ALA A 172 -8.66 17.22 -11.65
CA ALA A 172 -10.05 17.41 -11.28
C ALA A 172 -10.75 18.45 -12.18
N SER A 173 -12.01 18.22 -12.51
CA SER A 173 -12.86 19.13 -13.25
C SER A 173 -13.55 20.18 -12.37
N THR A 174 -13.50 19.99 -11.05
CA THR A 174 -14.21 20.80 -10.06
C THR A 174 -13.33 21.10 -8.85
N ASN A 175 -13.62 22.20 -8.15
CA ASN A 175 -13.04 22.53 -6.85
C ASN A 175 -13.92 22.10 -5.66
N ASN A 176 -14.96 21.32 -5.89
CA ASN A 176 -15.81 20.77 -4.83
C ASN A 176 -15.07 19.75 -3.99
N CYS A 177 -15.34 19.76 -2.67
CA CYS A 177 -14.71 18.85 -1.72
C CYS A 177 -15.27 17.41 -1.73
N GLY A 178 -16.29 17.14 -2.52
CA GLY A 178 -16.87 15.82 -2.69
C GLY A 178 -16.28 15.04 -3.85
N TYR A 179 -16.73 13.80 -4.01
CA TYR A 179 -16.46 13.02 -5.21
C TYR A 179 -17.10 13.71 -6.42
N ALA A 180 -16.31 13.99 -7.44
CA ALA A 180 -16.79 14.63 -8.67
C ALA A 180 -17.71 13.68 -9.43
N SER A 181 -18.85 14.18 -9.92
CA SER A 181 -19.85 13.35 -10.64
C SER A 181 -19.32 12.72 -11.93
N ASP A 182 -18.29 13.32 -12.53
CA ASP A 182 -17.58 12.80 -13.69
C ASP A 182 -16.40 11.89 -13.34
N GLY A 183 -16.16 11.66 -12.03
CA GLY A 183 -15.05 10.85 -11.53
C GLY A 183 -13.68 11.48 -11.64
N SER A 184 -13.56 12.75 -12.06
CA SER A 184 -12.27 13.38 -12.38
C SER A 184 -11.32 13.55 -11.19
N ASN A 185 -11.81 13.45 -9.94
CA ASN A 185 -11.00 13.40 -8.72
C ASN A 185 -11.08 12.05 -7.99
N GLY A 186 -11.56 11.01 -8.66
CA GLY A 186 -11.91 9.73 -8.05
C GLY A 186 -10.75 9.00 -7.43
N HIS A 187 -9.58 9.03 -8.04
CA HIS A 187 -8.38 8.41 -7.49
C HIS A 187 -7.93 9.13 -6.21
N ARG A 188 -7.77 10.43 -6.27
CA ARG A 188 -7.35 11.27 -5.14
C ARG A 188 -8.36 11.20 -3.99
N TYR A 189 -9.66 11.29 -4.31
CA TYR A 189 -10.73 11.17 -3.31
C TYR A 189 -10.67 9.83 -2.59
N ASN A 190 -10.52 8.72 -3.31
CA ASN A 190 -10.40 7.40 -2.70
C ASN A 190 -9.15 7.30 -1.80
N ILE A 191 -8.00 7.78 -2.25
CA ILE A 191 -6.77 7.78 -1.44
C ILE A 191 -6.96 8.55 -0.14
N LEU A 192 -7.53 9.75 -0.20
CA LEU A 192 -7.54 10.69 0.93
C LEU A 192 -8.78 10.56 1.82
N MET A 193 -9.92 10.09 1.30
CA MET A 193 -11.21 10.09 1.98
C MET A 193 -11.79 8.72 2.23
N ALA A 194 -11.52 7.71 1.38
CA ALA A 194 -12.04 6.36 1.58
C ALA A 194 -11.41 5.68 2.80
N GLY A 195 -12.02 4.64 3.28
CA GLY A 195 -11.47 3.85 4.39
C GLY A 195 -12.48 2.87 4.96
N PRO A 196 -12.10 2.10 5.98
CA PRO A 196 -10.85 2.15 6.76
C PRO A 196 -9.70 1.31 6.21
N SER A 197 -9.90 0.55 5.14
CA SER A 197 -8.92 -0.42 4.65
C SER A 197 -8.62 -0.24 3.17
N VAL A 198 -7.46 -0.75 2.76
CA VAL A 198 -7.03 -0.82 1.37
C VAL A 198 -6.35 -2.16 1.11
N GLY A 199 -6.55 -2.68 -0.10
CA GLY A 199 -5.71 -3.70 -0.69
C GLY A 199 -5.05 -3.15 -1.94
N VAL A 200 -3.77 -3.44 -2.14
CA VAL A 200 -3.02 -3.02 -3.32
C VAL A 200 -2.55 -4.24 -4.09
N GLY A 201 -2.71 -4.23 -5.39
CA GLY A 201 -2.22 -5.26 -6.30
C GLY A 201 -1.36 -4.64 -7.39
N VAL A 202 -0.12 -5.13 -7.56
CA VAL A 202 0.81 -4.66 -8.59
C VAL A 202 1.48 -5.85 -9.26
N THR A 203 1.32 -5.95 -10.57
CA THR A 203 2.01 -6.96 -11.39
C THR A 203 3.32 -6.44 -11.96
N ASP A 204 4.17 -7.37 -12.42
CA ASP A 204 5.42 -7.02 -13.12
C ASP A 204 5.20 -6.36 -14.49
N ALA A 205 4.01 -6.48 -15.06
CA ALA A 205 3.72 -5.95 -16.39
C ALA A 205 3.15 -4.52 -16.42
N GLY A 206 2.91 -3.92 -15.27
CA GLY A 206 2.60 -2.52 -15.25
C GLY A 206 1.16 -2.14 -14.95
N TYR A 207 0.41 -2.99 -14.28
CA TYR A 207 -0.89 -2.60 -13.74
C TYR A 207 -0.82 -2.48 -12.23
N SER A 208 -1.25 -1.32 -11.74
CA SER A 208 -1.44 -1.07 -10.31
C SER A 208 -2.92 -0.93 -10.03
N VAL A 209 -3.41 -1.60 -9.01
CA VAL A 209 -4.80 -1.57 -8.55
C VAL A 209 -4.82 -1.25 -7.06
N GLY A 210 -5.72 -0.37 -6.64
CA GLY A 210 -6.00 -0.10 -5.23
C GLY A 210 -7.49 -0.28 -4.97
N ASP A 211 -7.85 -1.23 -4.11
CA ASP A 211 -9.22 -1.51 -3.69
C ASP A 211 -9.44 -0.98 -2.29
N PHE A 212 -10.44 -0.12 -2.11
CA PHE A 212 -10.79 0.50 -0.83
C PHE A 212 -12.06 -0.10 -0.25
N GLY A 213 -12.14 -0.15 1.09
CA GLY A 213 -13.31 -0.69 1.78
C GLY A 213 -12.91 -1.69 2.86
N GLY A 214 -13.68 -2.78 2.92
CA GLY A 214 -13.43 -3.84 3.89
C GLY A 214 -13.70 -3.45 5.34
N ALA A 215 -13.45 -4.39 6.24
CA ALA A 215 -13.43 -4.13 7.68
C ALA A 215 -12.06 -3.59 8.09
N ALA A 216 -12.01 -2.72 9.11
CA ALA A 216 -10.73 -2.33 9.69
C ALA A 216 -10.01 -3.57 10.24
N ALA A 217 -8.91 -3.95 9.62
CA ALA A 217 -8.10 -5.09 10.05
C ALA A 217 -7.21 -4.70 11.23
N GLY A 218 -7.80 -4.52 12.41
CA GLY A 218 -7.08 -4.25 13.65
C GLY A 218 -6.60 -2.81 13.80
N ASN A 219 -6.31 -2.43 15.05
CA ASN A 219 -5.73 -1.12 15.40
C ASN A 219 -4.22 -1.27 15.60
N TYR A 220 -3.49 -1.48 14.51
CA TYR A 220 -2.02 -1.51 14.59
C TYR A 220 -1.47 -0.10 14.73
N LYS A 221 -0.60 0.12 15.73
CA LYS A 221 0.04 1.43 15.96
C LYS A 221 0.98 1.81 14.82
N ILE A 222 1.53 0.83 14.09
CA ILE A 222 2.25 1.04 12.82
C ILE A 222 1.39 0.43 11.71
N PRO A 223 0.52 1.21 11.06
CA PRO A 223 -0.40 0.71 10.03
C PRO A 223 0.28 0.36 8.70
N SER A 224 1.40 1.01 8.40
CA SER A 224 2.17 0.79 7.18
C SER A 224 3.65 1.11 7.38
N GLY A 225 4.47 0.55 6.50
CA GLY A 225 5.89 0.86 6.41
C GLY A 225 6.54 0.21 5.19
N SER A 226 7.41 0.95 4.53
CA SER A 226 8.13 0.50 3.35
C SER A 226 9.40 1.33 3.13
N HIS A 227 10.07 1.09 2.02
CA HIS A 227 11.22 1.88 1.59
C HIS A 227 11.10 2.23 0.10
N TYR A 228 11.76 3.33 -0.28
CA TYR A 228 11.84 3.74 -1.68
C TYR A 228 13.13 4.56 -1.92
N PRO A 229 13.83 4.37 -3.06
CA PRO A 229 13.58 3.35 -4.07
C PRO A 229 13.88 1.93 -3.58
N GLN A 230 13.59 0.90 -4.40
CA GLN A 230 13.84 -0.50 -4.03
C GLN A 230 15.33 -0.78 -3.84
N THR A 231 16.16 -0.18 -4.68
CA THR A 231 17.61 -0.29 -4.65
C THR A 231 18.24 1.08 -4.93
N GLY A 232 19.46 1.30 -4.50
CA GLY A 232 20.18 2.53 -4.79
C GLY A 232 21.19 2.91 -3.70
N ALA A 233 21.97 3.96 -3.96
CA ALA A 233 22.96 4.48 -3.02
C ALA A 233 22.32 5.19 -1.82
N SER A 234 21.04 5.59 -1.95
CA SER A 234 20.26 6.28 -0.93
C SER A 234 18.84 5.73 -0.94
N ILE A 235 18.37 5.28 0.19
CA ILE A 235 17.06 4.64 0.37
C ILE A 235 16.31 5.33 1.50
N ASP A 236 15.13 5.85 1.22
CA ASP A 236 14.25 6.43 2.22
C ASP A 236 13.41 5.32 2.86
N MET A 237 13.52 5.18 4.17
CA MET A 237 12.70 4.30 4.99
C MET A 237 11.54 5.10 5.54
N TRP A 238 10.31 4.58 5.41
CA TRP A 238 9.09 5.24 5.84
C TRP A 238 8.23 4.30 6.67
N ALA A 239 7.63 4.82 7.74
CA ALA A 239 6.60 4.13 8.51
C ALA A 239 5.62 5.13 9.10
N ASN A 240 4.32 4.76 9.12
CA ASN A 240 3.29 5.56 9.76
C ASN A 240 3.08 5.13 11.20
N TRP A 241 2.78 6.10 12.06
CA TRP A 241 2.39 5.88 13.45
C TRP A 241 0.99 6.40 13.70
N LYS A 242 0.16 5.61 14.39
CA LYS A 242 -1.17 6.01 14.85
C LYS A 242 -1.43 5.46 16.25
N ASP A 243 -1.48 6.36 17.23
CA ASP A 243 -1.83 6.03 18.63
C ASP A 243 -2.41 7.27 19.31
N SER A 244 -2.91 7.13 20.54
CA SER A 244 -3.33 8.24 21.41
C SER A 244 -2.16 9.10 21.88
N ALA A 245 -0.93 8.57 21.88
CA ALA A 245 0.30 9.26 22.25
C ALA A 245 1.38 9.13 21.17
N ALA A 246 2.34 10.07 21.19
CA ALA A 246 3.53 10.00 20.37
C ALA A 246 4.38 8.77 20.70
N PRO A 247 5.10 8.18 19.75
CA PRO A 247 6.10 7.16 20.08
C PRO A 247 7.25 7.82 20.83
N SER A 248 7.72 7.17 21.90
CA SER A 248 8.90 7.63 22.66
C SER A 248 10.19 7.38 21.90
N GLN A 249 10.17 6.44 20.94
CA GLN A 249 11.27 6.15 20.03
C GLN A 249 10.70 5.61 18.70
N ALA A 250 11.32 6.02 17.59
CA ALA A 250 11.03 5.50 16.26
C ALA A 250 12.37 5.14 15.58
N ILE A 251 12.55 3.87 15.22
CA ILE A 251 13.75 3.38 14.55
C ILE A 251 13.41 2.43 13.41
N VAL A 252 14.31 2.33 12.45
CA VAL A 252 14.38 1.20 11.52
C VAL A 252 15.63 0.39 11.85
N ASN A 253 15.45 -0.92 11.93
CA ASN A 253 16.51 -1.90 12.15
C ASN A 253 16.78 -2.63 10.83
N VAL A 254 17.99 -2.46 10.29
CA VAL A 254 18.45 -3.14 9.06
C VAL A 254 19.61 -4.04 9.44
N GLU A 255 19.45 -5.36 9.35
CA GLU A 255 20.46 -6.37 9.72
C GLU A 255 21.10 -6.11 11.09
N GLY A 256 20.29 -5.71 12.08
CA GLY A 256 20.76 -5.42 13.44
C GLY A 256 21.32 -4.01 13.65
N LYS A 257 21.41 -3.19 12.61
CA LYS A 257 21.83 -1.77 12.71
C LYS A 257 20.60 -0.88 12.81
N CYS A 258 20.50 -0.11 13.88
CA CYS A 258 19.39 0.78 14.14
C CYS A 258 19.66 2.19 13.68
N SER A 259 18.69 2.78 12.95
CA SER A 259 18.70 4.18 12.55
C SER A 259 17.45 4.88 13.08
N THR A 260 17.64 6.03 13.73
CA THR A 260 16.52 6.84 14.24
C THR A 260 15.75 7.44 13.08
N MET A 261 14.42 7.36 13.17
CA MET A 261 13.48 7.98 12.23
C MET A 261 12.92 9.26 12.84
N GLN A 262 12.72 10.25 12.00
CA GLN A 262 12.13 11.55 12.37
C GLN A 262 10.75 11.68 11.74
N ARG A 263 9.80 12.26 12.48
CA ARG A 263 8.50 12.60 11.91
C ARG A 263 8.67 13.69 10.85
N LYS A 264 8.14 13.46 9.67
CA LYS A 264 8.19 14.41 8.55
C LYS A 264 6.80 14.99 8.24
N PHE A 265 5.76 14.16 8.30
CA PHE A 265 4.39 14.56 7.99
C PHE A 265 3.43 14.29 9.15
N GLY A 266 2.33 15.01 9.19
CA GLY A 266 1.26 14.84 10.16
C GLY A 266 1.62 15.27 11.58
N THR A 267 0.96 14.68 12.57
CA THR A 267 1.14 14.96 14.00
C THR A 267 1.96 13.86 14.70
N ALA A 268 2.34 14.10 15.94
CA ALA A 268 3.07 13.12 16.74
C ALA A 268 2.26 11.84 17.03
N THR A 269 0.92 11.95 17.04
CA THR A 269 -0.01 10.84 17.30
C THR A 269 -0.61 10.22 16.04
N ASN A 270 -0.46 10.89 14.90
CA ASN A 270 -0.90 10.44 13.59
C ASN A 270 0.05 11.00 12.53
N GLY A 271 1.17 10.34 12.28
CA GLY A 271 2.22 10.91 11.45
C GLY A 271 3.09 9.88 10.74
N ALA A 272 3.75 10.34 9.68
CA ALA A 272 4.72 9.58 8.91
C ALA A 272 6.14 9.94 9.35
N TYR A 273 6.90 8.90 9.69
CA TYR A 273 8.29 8.95 10.14
C TYR A 273 9.21 8.45 9.04
N THR A 274 10.37 9.06 8.91
CA THR A 274 11.34 8.71 7.87
C THR A 274 12.78 8.84 8.34
N THR A 275 13.64 8.12 7.67
CA THR A 275 15.10 8.31 7.68
C THR A 275 15.67 7.87 6.33
N THR A 276 16.72 8.51 5.90
CA THR A 276 17.45 8.13 4.67
C THR A 276 18.68 7.33 5.05
N LEU A 277 18.79 6.14 4.50
CA LEU A 277 19.95 5.26 4.65
C LEU A 277 20.86 5.37 3.43
N THR A 278 22.15 5.46 3.66
CA THR A 278 23.18 5.51 2.62
C THR A 278 24.25 4.46 2.86
N GLY A 279 24.95 4.04 1.79
CA GLY A 279 26.05 3.08 1.91
C GLY A 279 25.60 1.67 2.29
N LEU A 280 24.35 1.32 2.01
CA LEU A 280 23.87 -0.05 2.19
C LEU A 280 24.58 -1.01 1.21
N PRO A 281 24.82 -2.26 1.62
CA PRO A 281 25.32 -3.28 0.70
C PRO A 281 24.36 -3.50 -0.48
N THR A 282 24.91 -3.95 -1.61
CA THR A 282 24.13 -4.25 -2.82
C THR A 282 23.37 -5.58 -2.74
N THR A 283 23.57 -6.35 -1.66
CA THR A 283 22.85 -7.59 -1.37
C THR A 283 21.52 -7.30 -0.68
N CYS A 284 20.59 -8.24 -0.74
CA CYS A 284 19.33 -8.13 -0.01
C CYS A 284 19.60 -7.94 1.49
N GLN A 285 18.94 -6.94 2.08
CA GLN A 285 19.03 -6.60 3.49
C GLN A 285 17.65 -6.76 4.13
N ARG A 286 17.58 -7.48 5.24
CA ARG A 286 16.35 -7.58 6.02
C ARG A 286 16.17 -6.36 6.89
N TYR A 287 14.95 -5.85 6.98
CA TYR A 287 14.65 -4.72 7.85
C TYR A 287 13.28 -4.87 8.52
N ARG A 288 13.13 -4.15 9.63
CA ARG A 288 11.86 -3.93 10.32
C ARG A 288 11.83 -2.55 10.98
N PHE A 289 10.65 -2.02 11.15
CA PHE A 289 10.45 -0.82 11.95
C PHE A 289 10.18 -1.22 13.40
N GLU A 290 10.74 -0.48 14.35
CA GLU A 290 10.61 -0.70 15.78
C GLU A 290 10.31 0.64 16.45
N PHE A 291 9.08 0.82 16.91
CA PHE A 291 8.68 2.03 17.62
C PHE A 291 8.36 1.66 19.07
N LYS A 292 8.75 2.53 19.99
CA LYS A 292 8.31 2.40 21.38
C LYS A 292 7.14 3.33 21.64
N ASP A 293 6.07 2.78 22.15
CA ASP A 293 4.93 3.58 22.58
C ASP A 293 5.22 4.37 23.87
N SER A 294 4.23 5.12 24.36
CA SER A 294 4.34 5.92 25.58
C SER A 294 4.55 5.10 26.86
N THR A 295 4.24 3.81 26.84
CA THR A 295 4.48 2.89 27.95
C THR A 295 5.86 2.24 27.92
N GLY A 296 6.62 2.46 26.83
CA GLY A 296 7.90 1.82 26.58
C GLY A 296 7.80 0.46 25.89
N THR A 297 6.58 0.01 25.53
CA THR A 297 6.37 -1.24 24.80
C THR A 297 6.83 -1.09 23.34
N THR A 298 7.64 -2.04 22.88
CA THR A 298 8.10 -2.05 21.48
C THR A 298 7.02 -2.62 20.57
N VAL A 299 6.66 -1.83 19.56
CA VAL A 299 5.77 -2.22 18.47
C VAL A 299 6.61 -2.38 17.21
N THR A 300 6.43 -3.48 16.49
CA THR A 300 7.18 -3.78 15.27
C THR A 300 6.30 -3.81 14.03
N PHE A 301 6.90 -3.48 12.88
CA PHE A 301 6.30 -3.67 11.57
C PHE A 301 7.37 -4.17 10.57
N PRO A 302 7.18 -5.32 9.92
CA PRO A 302 6.01 -6.20 10.09
C PRO A 302 5.88 -6.67 11.55
N GLN A 303 4.68 -7.11 11.93
CA GLN A 303 4.40 -7.54 13.32
C GLN A 303 5.24 -8.75 13.74
N THR A 304 5.58 -9.59 12.78
CA THR A 304 6.45 -10.75 12.95
C THR A 304 7.46 -10.81 11.81
N GLY A 305 8.70 -11.20 12.11
CA GLY A 305 9.75 -11.33 11.10
C GLY A 305 10.34 -10.00 10.65
N SER A 306 10.69 -9.93 9.36
CA SER A 306 11.30 -8.76 8.69
C SER A 306 10.97 -8.80 7.20
N TYR A 307 11.08 -7.65 6.56
CA TYR A 307 11.05 -7.54 5.09
C TYR A 307 12.40 -7.83 4.49
#